data_1470915ca8c1e9083740b0c606a264d6
#
_entry.id   1470915ca8c1e9083740b0c606a264d6
#
_cell.length_a   1.000
_cell.length_b   1.000
_cell.length_c   1.000
_cell.angle_alpha   90.00
_cell.angle_beta   90.00
_cell.angle_gamma   90.00
#
_symmetry.space_group_name_H-M   'P 1'
#
loop_
_entity.id
_entity.type
_entity.pdbx_description
1 polymer ?
#
loop_
_entity_poly.entity_id
_entity_poly.type
_entity_poly.pdbx_seq_one_letter_code
_entity_poly.pdbx_strand_id
1 'polypeptide(L)'
;MDLEKCRYIVVEGPIGAGKTSLARQLADRLDAEVLLEQPEDNPFLARFYDDMARFALPTQLTFLFQRADQLRGLSQLDMFRRPTVADFLLDKDPLFARLNLSADEYALYEKVYGHLKPQTPSPDLVIYLQAPVDTLVARVQQRGVDYERSIPDEYLARLADAYSRFFYQYDEAPLLIVNSERLNFVANADHLGLLLSHVASMNNAS
;
A
#
# COMPACT_ATOMS: atom_id res chain seq x y z
N MET A 1 -19.38 -5.14 7.38
CA MET A 1 -18.94 -3.77 7.02
C MET A 1 -19.59 -3.38 5.70
N ASP A 2 -20.15 -2.19 5.60
CA ASP A 2 -20.81 -1.71 4.40
C ASP A 2 -19.84 -0.77 3.66
N LEU A 3 -19.29 -1.24 2.53
CA LEU A 3 -18.30 -0.49 1.76
C LEU A 3 -18.86 0.82 1.21
N GLU A 4 -20.17 0.91 0.97
CA GLU A 4 -20.79 2.13 0.47
C GLU A 4 -20.78 3.27 1.52
N LYS A 5 -20.56 2.93 2.79
CA LYS A 5 -20.41 3.90 3.89
C LYS A 5 -18.95 4.32 4.14
N CYS A 6 -17.99 3.60 3.58
CA CYS A 6 -16.58 3.95 3.73
C CYS A 6 -16.25 5.17 2.86
N ARG A 7 -15.61 6.16 3.46
CA ARG A 7 -15.16 7.38 2.77
C ARG A 7 -13.71 7.29 2.31
N TYR A 8 -12.90 6.49 3.02
CA TYR A 8 -11.50 6.28 2.71
C TYR A 8 -11.14 4.81 2.89
N ILE A 9 -10.85 4.14 1.77
CA ILE A 9 -10.44 2.73 1.71
C ILE A 9 -9.00 2.66 1.23
N VAL A 10 -8.18 1.83 1.88
CA VAL A 10 -6.81 1.59 1.47
C VAL A 10 -6.64 0.14 1.03
N VAL A 11 -6.01 -0.06 -0.11
CA VAL A 11 -5.51 -1.36 -0.56
C VAL A 11 -4.01 -1.40 -0.37
N GLU A 12 -3.52 -2.30 0.47
CA GLU A 12 -2.10 -2.39 0.81
C GLU A 12 -1.56 -3.81 0.60
N GLY A 13 -0.23 -3.94 0.50
CA GLY A 13 0.46 -5.21 0.29
C GLY A 13 1.84 -5.03 -0.34
N PRO A 14 2.69 -6.07 -0.37
CA PRO A 14 4.03 -5.99 -0.95
C PRO A 14 4.01 -5.70 -2.46
N ILE A 15 5.19 -5.40 -3.01
CA ILE A 15 5.39 -5.20 -4.45
C ILE A 15 4.93 -6.48 -5.18
N GLY A 16 4.15 -6.33 -6.24
CA GLY A 16 3.58 -7.48 -6.98
C GLY A 16 2.27 -8.03 -6.41
N ALA A 17 1.75 -7.56 -5.27
CA ALA A 17 0.50 -8.07 -4.69
C ALA A 17 -0.77 -7.73 -5.48
N GLY A 18 -0.74 -6.72 -6.36
CA GLY A 18 -1.89 -6.31 -7.18
C GLY A 18 -2.69 -5.13 -6.62
N LYS A 19 -2.11 -4.33 -5.71
CA LYS A 19 -2.74 -3.18 -5.06
C LYS A 19 -3.46 -2.24 -6.01
N THR A 20 -2.72 -1.69 -6.96
CA THR A 20 -3.21 -0.68 -7.92
C THR A 20 -4.38 -1.20 -8.75
N SER A 21 -4.33 -2.47 -9.17
CA SER A 21 -5.41 -3.09 -9.94
C SER A 21 -6.69 -3.21 -9.12
N LEU A 22 -6.58 -3.68 -7.87
CA LEU A 22 -7.74 -3.77 -6.99
C LEU A 22 -8.27 -2.38 -6.61
N ALA A 23 -7.39 -1.42 -6.32
CA ALA A 23 -7.80 -0.06 -5.96
C ALA A 23 -8.61 0.60 -7.09
N ARG A 24 -8.19 0.46 -8.34
CA ARG A 24 -8.93 0.95 -9.52
C ARG A 24 -10.30 0.28 -9.65
N GLN A 25 -10.36 -1.06 -9.56
CA GLN A 25 -11.63 -1.79 -9.68
C GLN A 25 -12.62 -1.45 -8.56
N LEU A 26 -12.12 -1.27 -7.32
CA LEU A 26 -12.96 -0.82 -6.20
C LEU A 26 -13.46 0.60 -6.41
N ALA A 27 -12.60 1.51 -6.87
CA ALA A 27 -12.98 2.88 -7.14
C ALA A 27 -14.07 2.96 -8.23
N ASP A 28 -13.90 2.24 -9.32
CA ASP A 28 -14.90 2.15 -10.40
C ASP A 28 -16.24 1.60 -9.88
N ARG A 29 -16.18 0.56 -9.03
CA ARG A 29 -17.39 -0.09 -8.48
C ARG A 29 -18.14 0.76 -7.47
N LEU A 30 -17.43 1.62 -6.72
CA LEU A 30 -17.97 2.47 -5.65
C LEU A 30 -18.22 3.91 -6.11
N ASP A 31 -18.01 4.24 -7.38
CA ASP A 31 -17.97 5.62 -7.90
C ASP A 31 -17.06 6.54 -7.06
N ALA A 32 -15.88 6.01 -6.69
CA ALA A 32 -14.90 6.65 -5.81
C ALA A 32 -13.75 7.28 -6.61
N GLU A 33 -13.08 8.26 -6.00
CA GLU A 33 -11.80 8.78 -6.51
C GLU A 33 -10.69 7.77 -6.22
N VAL A 34 -9.73 7.66 -7.15
CA VAL A 34 -8.53 6.82 -7.00
C VAL A 34 -7.37 7.68 -6.57
N LEU A 35 -6.65 7.27 -5.51
CA LEU A 35 -5.41 7.88 -5.05
C LEU A 35 -4.28 6.84 -5.13
N LEU A 36 -3.40 7.00 -6.13
CA LEU A 36 -2.34 6.03 -6.41
C LEU A 36 -0.97 6.58 -6.03
N GLU A 37 -0.15 5.69 -5.52
CA GLU A 37 1.29 5.96 -5.38
C GLU A 37 1.91 6.22 -6.76
N GLN A 38 2.85 7.16 -6.83
CA GLN A 38 3.54 7.58 -8.06
C GLN A 38 5.05 7.29 -7.92
N PRO A 39 5.46 6.00 -7.97
CA PRO A 39 6.86 5.63 -7.79
C PRO A 39 7.78 6.21 -8.86
N GLU A 40 7.27 6.45 -10.07
CA GLU A 40 7.99 7.09 -11.18
C GLU A 40 8.41 8.53 -10.89
N ASP A 41 7.71 9.23 -10.01
CA ASP A 41 8.03 10.59 -9.58
C ASP A 41 9.14 10.65 -8.51
N ASN A 42 9.59 9.45 -8.03
CA ASN A 42 10.71 9.39 -7.09
C ASN A 42 12.05 9.29 -7.84
N PRO A 43 12.84 10.38 -7.90
CA PRO A 43 14.05 10.42 -8.72
C PRO A 43 15.19 9.53 -8.18
N PHE A 44 15.04 8.98 -6.98
CA PHE A 44 16.03 8.12 -6.34
C PHE A 44 15.71 6.64 -6.49
N LEU A 45 14.49 6.25 -6.86
CA LEU A 45 14.02 4.87 -6.78
C LEU A 45 14.83 3.91 -7.66
N ALA A 46 15.11 4.27 -8.91
CA ALA A 46 15.91 3.43 -9.79
C ALA A 46 17.33 3.21 -9.20
N ARG A 47 17.96 4.29 -8.73
CA ARG A 47 19.30 4.21 -8.11
C ARG A 47 19.29 3.48 -6.77
N PHE A 48 18.17 3.48 -6.05
CA PHE A 48 18.02 2.73 -4.82
C PHE A 48 18.18 1.23 -5.04
N TYR A 49 17.60 0.67 -6.09
CA TYR A 49 17.76 -0.76 -6.36
C TYR A 49 19.17 -1.13 -6.84
N ASP A 50 19.91 -0.18 -7.39
CA ASP A 50 21.33 -0.39 -7.79
C ASP A 50 22.29 -0.26 -6.60
N ASP A 51 22.03 0.67 -5.67
CA ASP A 51 22.84 0.92 -4.46
C ASP A 51 21.93 1.32 -3.30
N MET A 52 21.34 0.29 -2.65
CA MET A 52 20.36 0.48 -1.58
C MET A 52 20.92 1.28 -0.42
N ALA A 53 22.14 1.01 0.01
CA ALA A 53 22.75 1.68 1.17
C ALA A 53 22.88 3.19 0.96
N ARG A 54 23.23 3.61 -0.24
CA ARG A 54 23.45 5.02 -0.57
C ARG A 54 22.17 5.81 -0.78
N PHE A 55 21.16 5.17 -1.37
CA PHE A 55 19.94 5.85 -1.81
C PHE A 55 18.72 5.56 -0.93
N ALA A 56 18.85 4.75 0.13
CA ALA A 56 17.72 4.40 1.00
C ALA A 56 17.06 5.62 1.62
N LEU A 57 17.80 6.48 2.30
CA LEU A 57 17.23 7.65 2.99
C LEU A 57 16.56 8.65 2.02
N PRO A 58 17.19 9.11 0.94
CA PRO A 58 16.53 10.04 0.02
C PRO A 58 15.31 9.41 -0.68
N THR A 59 15.35 8.13 -1.02
CA THR A 59 14.19 7.43 -1.58
C THR A 59 13.03 7.38 -0.59
N GLN A 60 13.32 7.01 0.67
CA GLN A 60 12.31 6.88 1.72
C GLN A 60 11.68 8.23 2.08
N LEU A 61 12.48 9.28 2.23
CA LEU A 61 11.97 10.63 2.51
C LEU A 61 11.13 11.17 1.35
N THR A 62 11.52 10.91 0.11
CA THR A 62 10.73 11.32 -1.06
C THR A 62 9.35 10.67 -1.04
N PHE A 63 9.26 9.35 -0.84
CA PHE A 63 7.98 8.66 -0.71
C PHE A 63 7.15 9.19 0.47
N LEU A 64 7.78 9.41 1.62
CA LEU A 64 7.10 9.94 2.79
C LEU A 64 6.44 11.30 2.50
N PHE A 65 7.17 12.22 1.87
CA PHE A 65 6.63 13.54 1.50
C PHE A 65 5.53 13.43 0.45
N GLN A 66 5.72 12.64 -0.62
CA GLN A 66 4.70 12.42 -1.65
C GLN A 66 3.40 11.90 -1.05
N ARG A 67 3.45 10.85 -0.21
CA ARG A 67 2.28 10.28 0.46
C ARG A 67 1.62 11.30 1.39
N ALA A 68 2.40 12.01 2.21
CA ALA A 68 1.86 13.01 3.12
C ALA A 68 1.16 14.15 2.38
N ASP A 69 1.73 14.64 1.27
CA ASP A 69 1.15 15.70 0.47
C ASP A 69 -0.15 15.26 -0.23
N GLN A 70 -0.19 14.04 -0.78
CA GLN A 70 -1.39 13.45 -1.35
C GLN A 70 -2.51 13.33 -0.30
N LEU A 71 -2.19 12.86 0.92
CA LEU A 71 -3.16 12.66 1.99
C LEU A 71 -3.65 13.96 2.64
N ARG A 72 -2.85 15.03 2.64
CA ARG A 72 -3.32 16.36 3.09
C ARG A 72 -4.51 16.85 2.27
N GLY A 73 -4.52 16.55 0.97
CA GLY A 73 -5.65 16.83 0.10
C GLY A 73 -6.95 16.17 0.59
N LEU A 74 -6.87 14.96 1.16
CA LEU A 74 -8.03 14.24 1.70
C LEU A 74 -8.56 14.87 3.00
N SER A 75 -7.67 15.32 3.90
CA SER A 75 -8.05 15.92 5.19
C SER A 75 -8.84 17.22 5.07
N GLN A 76 -8.72 17.91 3.94
CA GLN A 76 -9.43 19.16 3.63
C GLN A 76 -10.79 18.92 2.95
N LEU A 77 -11.24 17.66 2.86
CA LEU A 77 -12.40 17.29 2.08
C LEU A 77 -13.73 17.63 2.75
N ASP A 78 -14.52 18.35 2.01
CA ASP A 78 -15.93 18.62 2.26
C ASP A 78 -16.75 17.32 2.32
N MET A 79 -17.80 17.29 3.17
CA MET A 79 -18.72 16.15 3.33
C MET A 79 -19.39 15.69 2.01
N PHE A 80 -19.26 16.46 0.94
CA PHE A 80 -19.88 16.22 -0.37
C PHE A 80 -18.95 15.56 -1.39
N ARG A 81 -17.67 15.29 -1.06
CA ARG A 81 -16.76 14.62 -1.99
C ARG A 81 -17.04 13.12 -2.09
N ARG A 82 -16.70 12.55 -3.26
CA ARG A 82 -16.73 11.10 -3.49
C ARG A 82 -15.84 10.36 -2.51
N PRO A 83 -16.15 9.10 -2.18
CA PRO A 83 -15.22 8.23 -1.46
C PRO A 83 -13.88 8.17 -2.17
N THR A 84 -12.81 7.81 -1.46
CA THR A 84 -11.47 7.65 -2.04
C THR A 84 -10.95 6.24 -1.78
N VAL A 85 -10.37 5.62 -2.81
CA VAL A 85 -9.64 4.36 -2.70
C VAL A 85 -8.16 4.61 -3.01
N ALA A 86 -7.27 4.36 -2.04
CA ALA A 86 -5.84 4.51 -2.20
C ALA A 86 -5.14 3.14 -2.33
N ASP A 87 -3.99 3.09 -3.03
CA ASP A 87 -3.14 1.90 -3.11
C ASP A 87 -1.87 1.99 -2.23
N PHE A 88 -1.91 2.87 -1.23
CA PHE A 88 -0.86 3.00 -0.23
C PHE A 88 -1.44 3.38 1.14
N LEU A 89 -0.75 2.95 2.20
CA LEU A 89 -1.01 3.29 3.60
C LEU A 89 0.19 4.05 4.17
N LEU A 90 -0.01 5.22 4.78
CA LEU A 90 1.10 5.96 5.37
C LEU A 90 1.70 5.21 6.57
N ASP A 91 0.89 4.50 7.35
CA ASP A 91 1.33 3.76 8.53
C ASP A 91 2.33 2.63 8.21
N LYS A 92 2.38 2.15 6.96
CA LYS A 92 3.40 1.20 6.49
C LYS A 92 4.76 1.83 6.23
N ASP A 93 4.83 3.16 6.08
CA ASP A 93 6.07 3.84 5.67
C ASP A 93 7.27 3.52 6.58
N PRO A 94 7.13 3.50 7.94
CA PRO A 94 8.18 3.08 8.84
C PRO A 94 8.69 1.64 8.62
N LEU A 95 7.87 0.75 8.03
CA LEU A 95 8.28 -0.61 7.72
C LEU A 95 9.42 -0.62 6.70
N PHE A 96 9.27 0.12 5.59
CA PHE A 96 10.33 0.26 4.59
C PHE A 96 11.56 0.98 5.15
N ALA A 97 11.36 2.01 5.95
CA ALA A 97 12.44 2.72 6.62
C ALA A 97 13.28 1.78 7.49
N ARG A 98 12.64 0.92 8.30
CA ARG A 98 13.34 -0.07 9.15
C ARG A 98 14.09 -1.14 8.36
N LEU A 99 13.60 -1.51 7.17
CA LEU A 99 14.27 -2.51 6.33
C LEU A 99 15.53 -1.97 5.66
N ASN A 100 15.56 -0.67 5.36
CA ASN A 100 16.50 -0.08 4.41
C ASN A 100 17.48 0.92 5.04
N LEU A 101 17.12 1.56 6.16
CA LEU A 101 17.91 2.63 6.76
C LEU A 101 18.85 2.09 7.85
N SER A 102 20.01 2.72 7.98
CA SER A 102 20.86 2.58 9.17
C SER A 102 20.16 3.15 10.41
N ALA A 103 20.68 2.85 11.61
CA ALA A 103 20.09 3.31 12.86
C ALA A 103 20.00 4.85 12.95
N ASP A 104 21.05 5.55 12.51
CA ASP A 104 21.10 7.02 12.54
C ASP A 104 20.14 7.64 11.51
N GLU A 105 20.07 7.06 10.31
CA GLU A 105 19.12 7.49 9.27
C GLU A 105 17.68 7.23 9.69
N TYR A 106 17.40 6.07 10.30
CA TYR A 106 16.08 5.76 10.82
C TYR A 106 15.66 6.74 11.92
N ALA A 107 16.56 7.12 12.84
CA ALA A 107 16.28 8.11 13.87
C ALA A 107 15.94 9.49 13.29
N LEU A 108 16.60 9.88 12.18
CA LEU A 108 16.27 11.11 11.45
C LEU A 108 14.90 10.99 10.76
N TYR A 109 14.69 9.89 10.04
CA TYR A 109 13.42 9.58 9.37
C TYR A 109 12.23 9.62 10.35
N GLU A 110 12.36 8.98 11.51
CA GLU A 110 11.31 8.90 12.54
C GLU A 110 10.86 10.28 13.03
N LYS A 111 11.80 11.23 13.17
CA LYS A 111 11.46 12.62 13.52
C LYS A 111 10.62 13.27 12.42
N VAL A 112 10.97 13.10 11.15
CA VAL A 112 10.22 13.66 10.01
C VAL A 112 8.83 13.03 9.94
N TYR A 113 8.75 11.70 10.04
CA TYR A 113 7.50 10.95 10.05
C TYR A 113 6.54 11.43 11.15
N GLY A 114 7.06 11.61 12.39
CA GLY A 114 6.29 12.08 13.53
C GLY A 114 5.68 13.48 13.35
N HIS A 115 6.25 14.32 12.48
CA HIS A 115 5.69 15.63 12.12
C HIS A 115 4.61 15.55 11.03
N LEU A 116 4.68 14.55 10.16
CA LEU A 116 3.79 14.44 8.99
C LEU A 116 2.54 13.58 9.28
N LYS A 117 2.69 12.47 10.02
CA LYS A 117 1.59 11.52 10.31
C LYS A 117 0.34 12.18 10.94
N PRO A 118 0.44 13.06 11.93
CA PRO A 118 -0.76 13.65 12.58
C PRO A 118 -1.66 14.47 11.65
N GLN A 119 -1.19 14.78 10.45
CA GLN A 119 -1.90 15.59 9.46
C GLN A 119 -2.69 14.74 8.45
N THR A 120 -2.64 13.42 8.57
CA THR A 120 -3.25 12.50 7.60
C THR A 120 -4.49 11.82 8.18
N PRO A 121 -5.54 11.56 7.38
CA PRO A 121 -6.73 10.86 7.83
C PRO A 121 -6.46 9.38 8.06
N SER A 122 -7.18 8.78 9.00
CA SER A 122 -7.22 7.32 9.16
C SER A 122 -8.21 6.70 8.17
N PRO A 123 -7.90 5.53 7.57
CA PRO A 123 -8.83 4.85 6.68
C PRO A 123 -10.01 4.23 7.45
N ASP A 124 -11.16 4.12 6.78
CA ASP A 124 -12.32 3.39 7.29
C ASP A 124 -12.15 1.88 7.13
N LEU A 125 -11.33 1.46 6.15
CA LEU A 125 -11.00 0.06 5.88
C LEU A 125 -9.63 -0.04 5.23
N VAL A 126 -8.83 -1.00 5.69
CA VAL A 126 -7.60 -1.44 5.03
C VAL A 126 -7.80 -2.85 4.47
N ILE A 127 -7.50 -3.04 3.19
CA ILE A 127 -7.49 -4.34 2.51
C ILE A 127 -6.03 -4.74 2.28
N TYR A 128 -5.54 -5.69 3.06
CA TYR A 128 -4.18 -6.21 2.93
C TYR A 128 -4.13 -7.38 1.95
N LEU A 129 -3.44 -7.21 0.83
CA LEU A 129 -3.19 -8.25 -0.16
C LEU A 129 -1.93 -9.04 0.22
N GLN A 130 -2.11 -10.31 0.54
CA GLN A 130 -1.04 -11.24 0.86
C GLN A 130 -0.85 -12.25 -0.27
N ALA A 131 0.40 -12.53 -0.65
CA ALA A 131 0.75 -13.58 -1.61
C ALA A 131 2.08 -14.24 -1.23
N PRO A 132 2.31 -15.51 -1.63
CA PRO A 132 3.62 -16.16 -1.55
C PRO A 132 4.69 -15.37 -2.32
N VAL A 133 5.93 -15.44 -1.84
CA VAL A 133 7.07 -14.71 -2.45
C VAL A 133 7.25 -15.06 -3.93
N ASP A 134 7.16 -16.34 -4.28
CA ASP A 134 7.28 -16.80 -5.67
C ASP A 134 6.23 -16.16 -6.60
N THR A 135 5.02 -15.97 -6.08
CA THR A 135 3.94 -15.28 -6.80
C THR A 135 4.27 -13.79 -7.00
N LEU A 136 4.82 -13.14 -5.96
CA LEU A 136 5.23 -11.73 -6.05
C LEU A 136 6.36 -11.54 -7.06
N VAL A 137 7.40 -12.37 -7.00
CA VAL A 137 8.53 -12.39 -7.95
C VAL A 137 8.03 -12.55 -9.38
N ALA A 138 7.21 -13.59 -9.63
CA ALA A 138 6.67 -13.84 -10.97
C ALA A 138 5.87 -12.64 -11.52
N ARG A 139 5.07 -11.99 -10.69
CA ARG A 139 4.26 -10.82 -11.09
C ARG A 139 5.11 -9.57 -11.35
N VAL A 140 6.15 -9.34 -10.54
CA VAL A 140 7.11 -8.23 -10.75
C VAL A 140 7.83 -8.43 -12.09
N GLN A 141 8.32 -9.64 -12.37
CA GLN A 141 8.98 -9.98 -13.63
C GLN A 141 8.04 -9.84 -14.83
N GLN A 142 6.79 -10.31 -14.69
CA GLN A 142 5.78 -10.21 -15.76
C GLN A 142 5.40 -8.76 -16.07
N ARG A 143 5.33 -7.89 -15.07
CA ARG A 143 5.02 -6.45 -15.24
C ARG A 143 6.10 -5.73 -16.03
N GLY A 144 7.36 -6.14 -15.90
CA GLY A 144 8.47 -5.72 -16.75
C GLY A 144 8.87 -4.25 -16.60
N VAL A 145 8.61 -3.63 -15.44
CA VAL A 145 9.05 -2.25 -15.15
C VAL A 145 10.57 -2.24 -14.97
N ASP A 146 11.26 -1.38 -15.69
CA ASP A 146 12.72 -1.43 -15.80
C ASP A 146 13.45 -1.34 -14.47
N TYR A 147 13.08 -0.40 -13.58
CA TYR A 147 13.73 -0.27 -12.27
C TYR A 147 13.40 -1.43 -11.31
N GLU A 148 12.33 -2.19 -11.56
CA GLU A 148 11.95 -3.35 -10.74
C GLU A 148 12.75 -4.60 -11.09
N ARG A 149 13.38 -4.66 -12.28
CA ARG A 149 14.21 -5.80 -12.68
C ARG A 149 15.43 -6.00 -11.79
N SER A 150 15.88 -4.94 -11.14
CA SER A 150 17.02 -4.95 -10.21
C SER A 150 16.61 -5.32 -8.78
N ILE A 151 15.31 -5.57 -8.49
CA ILE A 151 14.86 -5.96 -7.15
C ILE A 151 15.32 -7.39 -6.84
N PRO A 152 16.15 -7.62 -5.81
CA PRO A 152 16.54 -8.97 -5.42
C PRO A 152 15.35 -9.76 -4.85
N ASP A 153 15.24 -11.06 -5.19
CA ASP A 153 14.20 -11.93 -4.63
C ASP A 153 14.23 -11.97 -3.10
N GLU A 154 15.43 -11.96 -2.51
CA GLU A 154 15.61 -11.89 -1.06
C GLU A 154 15.03 -10.61 -0.44
N TYR A 155 15.09 -9.49 -1.17
CA TYR A 155 14.48 -8.24 -0.72
C TYR A 155 12.95 -8.37 -0.71
N LEU A 156 12.35 -8.95 -1.75
CA LEU A 156 10.92 -9.21 -1.80
C LEU A 156 10.48 -10.17 -0.69
N ALA A 157 11.28 -11.18 -0.37
CA ALA A 157 11.01 -12.11 0.73
C ALA A 157 11.01 -11.39 2.09
N ARG A 158 12.04 -10.57 2.37
CA ARG A 158 12.11 -9.77 3.61
C ARG A 158 10.96 -8.78 3.71
N LEU A 159 10.59 -8.18 2.59
CA LEU A 159 9.49 -7.23 2.51
C LEU A 159 8.16 -7.93 2.81
N ALA A 160 7.87 -9.08 2.20
CA ALA A 160 6.64 -9.85 2.44
C ALA A 160 6.50 -10.28 3.91
N ASP A 161 7.62 -10.71 4.54
CA ASP A 161 7.65 -11.06 5.95
C ASP A 161 7.40 -9.83 6.86
N ALA A 162 8.02 -8.69 6.53
CA ALA A 162 7.81 -7.45 7.27
C ALA A 162 6.34 -6.96 7.17
N TYR A 163 5.72 -7.07 6.00
CA TYR A 163 4.29 -6.80 5.82
C TYR A 163 3.41 -7.71 6.68
N SER A 164 3.71 -9.00 6.71
CA SER A 164 2.95 -9.98 7.50
C SER A 164 3.03 -9.66 9.00
N ARG A 165 4.21 -9.29 9.49
CA ARG A 165 4.39 -8.88 10.90
C ARG A 165 3.68 -7.57 11.21
N PHE A 166 3.74 -6.59 10.31
CA PHE A 166 3.08 -5.32 10.47
C PHE A 166 1.57 -5.49 10.58
N PHE A 167 0.96 -6.20 9.63
CA PHE A 167 -0.49 -6.39 9.63
C PHE A 167 -0.99 -7.37 10.69
N TYR A 168 -0.15 -8.24 11.22
CA TYR A 168 -0.51 -9.07 12.38
C TYR A 168 -0.76 -8.24 13.65
N GLN A 169 -0.12 -7.08 13.77
CA GLN A 169 -0.23 -6.17 14.93
C GLN A 169 -1.02 -4.90 14.61
N TYR A 170 -1.55 -4.78 13.40
CA TYR A 170 -2.24 -3.57 12.95
C TYR A 170 -3.64 -3.48 13.55
N ASP A 171 -3.92 -2.36 14.25
CA ASP A 171 -5.19 -2.07 14.95
C ASP A 171 -5.71 -0.63 14.73
N GLU A 172 -5.03 0.15 13.89
CA GLU A 172 -5.38 1.57 13.63
C GLU A 172 -6.68 1.73 12.81
N ALA A 173 -7.08 0.70 12.06
CA ALA A 173 -8.33 0.67 11.29
C ALA A 173 -8.81 -0.77 11.07
N PRO A 174 -10.10 -0.98 10.74
CA PRO A 174 -10.62 -2.27 10.32
C PRO A 174 -9.77 -2.87 9.20
N LEU A 175 -9.36 -4.13 9.35
CA LEU A 175 -8.45 -4.83 8.45
C LEU A 175 -9.12 -6.05 7.80
N LEU A 176 -9.05 -6.14 6.47
CA LEU A 176 -9.41 -7.32 5.70
C LEU A 176 -8.14 -7.92 5.06
N ILE A 177 -7.79 -9.15 5.43
CA ILE A 177 -6.66 -9.86 4.82
C ILE A 177 -7.16 -10.72 3.67
N VAL A 178 -6.58 -10.54 2.49
CA VAL A 178 -6.96 -11.20 1.23
C VAL A 178 -5.78 -11.97 0.65
N ASN A 179 -5.94 -13.27 0.42
CA ASN A 179 -4.96 -14.05 -0.32
C ASN A 179 -5.06 -13.71 -1.82
N SER A 180 -4.14 -12.88 -2.30
CA SER A 180 -4.12 -12.41 -3.68
C SER A 180 -3.50 -13.42 -4.66
N GLU A 181 -2.93 -14.54 -4.20
CA GLU A 181 -2.54 -15.64 -5.06
C GLU A 181 -3.78 -16.26 -5.74
N ARG A 182 -4.82 -16.50 -4.94
CA ARG A 182 -6.09 -17.11 -5.38
C ARG A 182 -7.02 -16.10 -6.05
N LEU A 183 -6.95 -14.84 -5.64
CA LEU A 183 -7.76 -13.75 -6.17
C LEU A 183 -6.87 -12.84 -7.03
N ASN A 184 -6.79 -13.13 -8.33
CA ASN A 184 -6.04 -12.33 -9.29
C ASN A 184 -6.94 -11.27 -9.91
N PHE A 185 -6.91 -10.07 -9.36
CA PHE A 185 -7.73 -8.93 -9.80
C PHE A 185 -7.29 -8.35 -11.16
N VAL A 186 -6.10 -8.72 -11.66
CA VAL A 186 -5.63 -8.31 -13.00
C VAL A 186 -6.23 -9.19 -14.08
N ALA A 187 -6.32 -10.50 -13.82
CA ALA A 187 -6.70 -11.49 -14.84
C ALA A 187 -8.21 -11.80 -14.83
N ASN A 188 -8.93 -11.52 -13.73
CA ASN A 188 -10.33 -11.94 -13.59
C ASN A 188 -11.16 -10.92 -12.82
N ALA A 189 -12.10 -10.29 -13.54
CA ALA A 189 -13.03 -9.31 -12.95
C ALA A 189 -14.03 -9.93 -11.94
N ASP A 190 -14.32 -11.24 -12.04
CA ASP A 190 -15.22 -11.94 -11.12
C ASP A 190 -14.65 -12.04 -9.70
N HIS A 191 -13.32 -11.94 -9.56
CA HIS A 191 -12.66 -11.97 -8.25
C HIS A 191 -13.01 -10.76 -7.38
N LEU A 192 -13.34 -9.62 -7.97
CA LEU A 192 -13.88 -8.48 -7.22
C LEU A 192 -15.24 -8.83 -6.59
N GLY A 193 -16.13 -9.50 -7.33
CA GLY A 193 -17.43 -9.96 -6.82
C GLY A 193 -17.28 -10.89 -5.61
N LEU A 194 -16.30 -11.80 -5.64
CA LEU A 194 -15.99 -12.67 -4.50
C LEU A 194 -15.49 -11.87 -3.29
N LEU A 195 -14.60 -10.91 -3.50
CA LEU A 195 -14.13 -10.04 -2.41
C LEU A 195 -15.28 -9.28 -1.77
N LEU A 196 -16.12 -8.64 -2.58
CA LEU A 196 -17.28 -7.87 -2.09
C LEU A 196 -18.27 -8.75 -1.31
N SER A 197 -18.50 -9.99 -1.74
CA SER A 197 -19.34 -10.95 -1.03
C SER A 197 -18.76 -11.33 0.35
N HIS A 198 -17.43 -11.48 0.45
CA HIS A 198 -16.76 -11.74 1.72
C HIS A 198 -16.89 -10.55 2.69
N VAL A 199 -16.67 -9.32 2.19
CA VAL A 199 -16.84 -8.10 3.01
C VAL A 199 -18.29 -7.99 3.53
N ALA A 200 -19.27 -8.25 2.68
CA ALA A 200 -20.67 -8.24 3.08
C ALA A 200 -21.01 -9.31 4.15
N SER A 201 -20.38 -10.49 4.06
CA SER A 201 -20.61 -11.57 5.03
C SER A 201 -20.03 -11.28 6.42
N MET A 202 -19.00 -10.45 6.53
CA MET A 202 -18.45 -10.02 7.83
C MET A 202 -19.45 -9.20 8.66
N ASN A 203 -20.46 -8.62 8.03
CA ASN A 203 -21.56 -7.89 8.71
C ASN A 203 -22.55 -8.79 9.45
N ASN A 204 -22.63 -10.07 9.10
CA ASN A 204 -23.60 -10.99 9.67
C ASN A 204 -23.05 -11.83 10.84
N ALA A 205 -21.80 -11.60 11.22
CA ALA A 205 -21.11 -12.39 12.26
C ALA A 205 -20.82 -11.57 13.55
N SER A 206 -21.41 -10.35 13.67
CA SER A 206 -21.27 -9.49 14.86
C SER A 206 -22.54 -9.41 15.65
#